data_e7de5e7b8dd7ec0b4cb4129d18a439c2
#
_entry.id   e7de5e7b8dd7ec0b4cb4129d18a439c2
#
_cell.length_a   1.000
_cell.length_b   1.000
_cell.length_c   1.000
_cell.angle_alpha   90.00
_cell.angle_beta   90.00
_cell.angle_gamma   90.00
#
_symmetry.space_group_name_H-M   'P 1'
#
loop_
_entity.id
_entity.type
_entity.pdbx_description
1 polymer ?
#
loop_
_entity_poly.entity_id
_entity_poly.type
_entity_poly.pdbx_seq_one_letter_code
_entity_poly.pdbx_strand_id
1 'polypeptide(L)'
;MAEGEIHKGLKQTALKFLKEKVTDLVAIEVPFNNAWSVADAVGINFKREEVRVVECKATKGDFLRDKKLFGNKTSYFYHAHYAYIMCPTDVIKPKEVPYGYGLLWVDEYENVTIVKKPIKNTARLKTLFKTTMKNTAKTLTNTMLYHKENSENKDETQGKFSRNAKIKLIAVRCPACKKYAKDLIYEGKTTVVKCKCKNEIDLTKAKIREITGFNDTFIKRINKLKEEGE
;
A
#
# COMPACT_ATOMS: atom_id res chain seq x y z
N MET A 1 -3.19 16.59 -14.34
CA MET A 1 -1.73 16.53 -14.51
C MET A 1 -1.29 15.09 -14.30
N ALA A 2 -0.45 14.58 -15.19
CA ALA A 2 0.13 13.24 -15.01
C ALA A 2 1.00 13.22 -13.75
N GLU A 3 0.97 12.11 -13.01
CA GLU A 3 1.82 11.91 -11.84
C GLU A 3 3.29 11.76 -12.29
N GLY A 4 4.20 12.54 -11.67
CA GLY A 4 5.61 12.49 -12.01
C GLY A 4 6.25 11.14 -11.61
N GLU A 5 7.28 10.71 -12.34
CA GLU A 5 7.98 9.44 -12.11
C GLU A 5 8.55 9.32 -10.69
N ILE A 6 9.14 10.40 -10.17
CA ILE A 6 9.68 10.45 -8.80
C ILE A 6 8.57 10.15 -7.78
N HIS A 7 7.38 10.73 -7.93
CA HIS A 7 6.28 10.51 -7.02
C HIS A 7 5.76 9.07 -7.09
N LYS A 8 5.68 8.47 -8.28
CA LYS A 8 5.36 7.04 -8.45
C LYS A 8 6.40 6.15 -7.77
N GLY A 9 7.68 6.44 -7.94
CA GLY A 9 8.77 5.72 -7.28
C GLY A 9 8.68 5.80 -5.76
N LEU A 10 8.44 6.99 -5.20
CA LEU A 10 8.24 7.18 -3.75
C LEU A 10 7.07 6.37 -3.22
N LYS A 11 5.94 6.29 -3.92
CA LYS A 11 4.80 5.44 -3.52
C LYS A 11 5.17 3.96 -3.44
N GLN A 12 5.96 3.46 -4.40
CA GLN A 12 6.44 2.07 -4.37
C GLN A 12 7.41 1.82 -3.21
N THR A 13 8.30 2.77 -2.95
CA THR A 13 9.22 2.73 -1.80
C THR A 13 8.46 2.80 -0.48
N ALA A 14 7.41 3.64 -0.38
CA ALA A 14 6.54 3.71 0.79
C ALA A 14 5.80 2.38 1.02
N LEU A 15 5.34 1.72 -0.04
CA LEU A 15 4.71 0.40 0.04
C LEU A 15 5.68 -0.66 0.60
N LYS A 16 6.93 -0.69 0.08
CA LYS A 16 8.00 -1.59 0.57
C LYS A 16 8.29 -1.31 2.05
N PHE A 17 8.51 -0.05 2.41
CA PHE A 17 8.77 0.38 3.78
C PHE A 17 7.67 -0.05 4.76
N LEU A 18 6.40 0.18 4.41
CA LEU A 18 5.27 -0.21 5.24
C LEU A 18 5.17 -1.73 5.39
N LYS A 19 5.46 -2.49 4.34
CA LYS A 19 5.44 -3.95 4.35
C LYS A 19 6.55 -4.51 5.26
N GLU A 20 7.74 -3.93 5.23
CA GLU A 20 8.86 -4.32 6.07
C GLU A 20 8.64 -3.98 7.55
N LYS A 21 7.91 -2.92 7.87
CA LYS A 21 7.58 -2.51 9.24
C LYS A 21 6.47 -3.33 9.88
N VAL A 22 6.27 -4.57 9.43
CA VAL A 22 5.33 -5.53 10.02
C VAL A 22 3.89 -5.06 9.88
N THR A 23 3.49 -4.70 8.68
CA THR A 23 2.10 -4.43 8.35
C THR A 23 1.47 -5.64 7.66
N ASP A 24 0.27 -6.02 8.09
CA ASP A 24 -0.44 -7.17 7.55
C ASP A 24 -1.15 -6.81 6.24
N LEU A 25 -1.52 -5.55 6.09
CA LEU A 25 -2.20 -5.02 4.92
C LEU A 25 -1.53 -3.71 4.51
N VAL A 26 -1.18 -3.59 3.23
CA VAL A 26 -0.63 -2.36 2.66
C VAL A 26 -1.32 -2.01 1.35
N ALA A 27 -1.55 -0.73 1.11
CA ALA A 27 -2.13 -0.25 -0.14
C ALA A 27 -1.64 1.17 -0.45
N ILE A 28 -1.63 1.54 -1.74
CA ILE A 28 -1.40 2.90 -2.21
C ILE A 28 -2.71 3.57 -2.63
N GLU A 29 -2.70 4.89 -2.70
CA GLU A 29 -3.83 5.72 -3.11
C GLU A 29 -5.12 5.41 -2.34
N VAL A 30 -5.03 5.38 -1.02
CA VAL A 30 -6.14 5.02 -0.14
C VAL A 30 -6.99 6.26 0.19
N PRO A 31 -8.25 6.35 -0.30
CA PRO A 31 -9.11 7.46 0.03
C PRO A 31 -9.58 7.38 1.50
N PHE A 32 -9.66 8.52 2.17
CA PHE A 32 -10.35 8.66 3.43
C PHE A 32 -11.88 8.68 3.23
N ASN A 33 -12.64 8.42 4.29
CA ASN A 33 -14.09 8.26 4.21
C ASN A 33 -14.86 9.44 3.57
N ASN A 34 -14.30 10.63 3.60
CA ASN A 34 -14.89 11.85 3.04
C ASN A 34 -14.45 12.18 1.60
N ALA A 35 -13.78 11.26 0.91
CA ALA A 35 -13.33 11.37 -0.49
C ALA A 35 -12.42 12.57 -0.84
N TRP A 36 -12.22 13.54 0.05
CA TRP A 36 -11.44 14.76 -0.19
C TRP A 36 -9.93 14.57 0.01
N SER A 37 -9.53 13.48 0.62
CA SER A 37 -8.13 13.16 0.87
C SER A 37 -7.82 11.73 0.47
N VAL A 38 -6.72 11.56 -0.24
CA VAL A 38 -6.17 10.26 -0.62
C VAL A 38 -4.78 10.20 -0.03
N ALA A 39 -4.50 9.18 0.79
CA ALA A 39 -3.15 8.91 1.26
C ALA A 39 -2.35 8.18 0.20
N ASP A 40 -1.11 8.57 0.00
CA ASP A 40 -0.23 7.93 -0.97
C ASP A 40 0.04 6.46 -0.62
N ALA A 41 0.29 6.15 0.66
CA ALA A 41 0.37 4.76 1.12
C ALA A 41 -0.17 4.59 2.55
N VAL A 42 -0.83 3.45 2.79
CA VAL A 42 -1.38 3.05 4.09
C VAL A 42 -0.96 1.64 4.41
N GLY A 43 -0.51 1.42 5.65
CA GLY A 43 -0.23 0.10 6.21
C GLY A 43 -1.01 -0.13 7.49
N ILE A 44 -1.55 -1.35 7.67
CA ILE A 44 -2.31 -1.75 8.85
C ILE A 44 -1.65 -2.96 9.47
N ASN A 45 -1.37 -2.88 10.76
CA ASN A 45 -0.90 -3.99 11.57
C ASN A 45 -2.03 -4.46 12.49
N PHE A 46 -2.57 -5.64 12.23
CA PHE A 46 -3.70 -6.18 12.99
C PHE A 46 -3.32 -6.66 14.38
N LYS A 47 -2.10 -7.16 14.55
CA LYS A 47 -1.64 -7.64 15.87
C LYS A 47 -1.51 -6.48 16.87
N ARG A 48 -1.08 -5.32 16.39
CA ARG A 48 -0.89 -4.12 17.22
C ARG A 48 -2.07 -3.15 17.14
N GLU A 49 -3.03 -3.43 16.26
CA GLU A 49 -4.15 -2.54 15.93
C GLU A 49 -3.68 -1.13 15.49
N GLU A 50 -2.61 -1.07 14.71
CA GLU A 50 -1.97 0.17 14.30
C GLU A 50 -2.17 0.45 12.81
N VAL A 51 -2.47 1.70 12.51
CA VAL A 51 -2.49 2.27 11.14
C VAL A 51 -1.28 3.18 10.98
N ARG A 52 -0.58 3.03 9.85
CA ARG A 52 0.51 3.89 9.41
C ARG A 52 0.17 4.52 8.08
N VAL A 53 0.39 5.81 7.95
CA VAL A 53 0.19 6.56 6.71
C VAL A 53 1.51 7.15 6.28
N VAL A 54 1.80 7.06 4.99
CA VAL A 54 2.95 7.73 4.36
C VAL A 54 2.42 8.63 3.25
N GLU A 55 2.80 9.87 3.29
CA GLU A 55 2.53 10.88 2.26
C GLU A 55 3.82 11.20 1.53
N CYS A 56 3.83 11.07 0.22
CA CYS A 56 5.01 11.23 -0.62
C CYS A 56 5.10 12.66 -1.17
N LYS A 57 6.27 13.25 -1.10
CA LYS A 57 6.54 14.61 -1.61
C LYS A 57 7.78 14.58 -2.48
N ALA A 58 7.61 14.72 -3.80
CA ALA A 58 8.71 14.69 -4.74
C ALA A 58 9.58 15.95 -4.66
N THR A 59 8.99 17.09 -4.32
CA THR A 59 9.69 18.38 -4.26
C THR A 59 9.29 19.19 -3.03
N LYS A 60 10.13 20.17 -2.70
CA LYS A 60 9.84 21.14 -1.64
C LYS A 60 8.56 21.95 -1.92
N GLY A 61 8.34 22.34 -3.17
CA GLY A 61 7.15 23.07 -3.59
C GLY A 61 5.88 22.24 -3.43
N ASP A 62 5.94 20.93 -3.69
CA ASP A 62 4.84 20.00 -3.48
C ASP A 62 4.49 19.87 -1.97
N PHE A 63 5.52 19.77 -1.13
CA PHE A 63 5.34 19.76 0.32
C PHE A 63 4.66 21.04 0.84
N LEU A 64 5.15 22.22 0.44
CA LEU A 64 4.62 23.50 0.94
C LEU A 64 3.18 23.79 0.48
N ARG A 65 2.79 23.28 -0.69
CA ARG A 65 1.42 23.45 -1.23
C ARG A 65 0.39 22.54 -0.58
N ASP A 66 0.81 21.48 0.08
CA ASP A 66 -0.12 20.53 0.69
C ASP A 66 -0.68 21.03 2.04
N LYS A 67 -1.76 21.79 1.96
CA LYS A 67 -2.44 22.33 3.14
C LYS A 67 -2.95 21.23 4.11
N LYS A 68 -3.12 19.98 3.64
CA LYS A 68 -3.59 18.87 4.47
C LYS A 68 -2.55 18.40 5.48
N LEU A 69 -1.27 18.63 5.21
CA LEU A 69 -0.19 18.35 6.17
C LEU A 69 -0.25 19.27 7.39
N PHE A 70 -0.71 20.50 7.20
CA PHE A 70 -0.71 21.56 8.22
C PHE A 70 -2.10 21.79 8.85
N GLY A 71 -3.13 21.10 8.35
CA GLY A 71 -4.51 21.26 8.82
C GLY A 71 -4.83 20.41 10.05
N ASN A 72 -5.85 20.82 10.81
CA ASN A 72 -6.24 20.10 12.03
C ASN A 72 -7.00 18.79 11.70
N LYS A 73 -8.31 18.83 11.43
CA LYS A 73 -9.16 17.63 11.33
C LYS A 73 -9.03 16.86 9.99
N THR A 74 -8.47 17.45 8.95
CA THR A 74 -8.29 16.83 7.62
C THR A 74 -6.91 16.25 7.41
N SER A 75 -6.02 16.42 8.39
CA SER A 75 -4.64 15.95 8.34
C SER A 75 -4.55 14.42 8.35
N TYR A 76 -3.64 13.87 7.57
CA TYR A 76 -3.32 12.44 7.59
C TYR A 76 -2.94 11.94 9.00
N PHE A 77 -2.33 12.80 9.82
CA PHE A 77 -1.96 12.50 11.21
C PHE A 77 -3.16 12.08 12.06
N TYR A 78 -4.33 12.71 11.90
CA TYR A 78 -5.53 12.36 12.69
C TYR A 78 -6.16 11.02 12.35
N HIS A 79 -5.84 10.49 11.17
CA HIS A 79 -6.39 9.22 10.69
C HIS A 79 -5.44 8.03 10.90
N ALA A 80 -4.25 8.26 11.46
CA ALA A 80 -3.24 7.23 11.63
C ALA A 80 -2.65 7.25 13.05
N HIS A 81 -2.18 6.09 13.52
CA HIS A 81 -1.36 6.00 14.72
C HIS A 81 0.02 6.59 14.49
N TYR A 82 0.54 6.43 13.27
CA TYR A 82 1.81 6.99 12.84
C TYR A 82 1.68 7.56 11.43
N ALA A 83 1.99 8.82 11.27
CA ALA A 83 2.00 9.50 9.97
C ALA A 83 3.43 9.90 9.61
N TYR A 84 3.80 9.69 8.35
CA TYR A 84 5.12 9.99 7.82
C TYR A 84 5.00 10.86 6.59
N ILE A 85 6.01 11.69 6.37
CA ILE A 85 6.29 12.33 5.09
C ILE A 85 7.51 11.62 4.51
N MET A 86 7.43 11.19 3.25
CA MET A 86 8.52 10.57 2.51
C MET A 86 8.93 11.46 1.35
N CYS A 87 10.23 11.73 1.23
CA CYS A 87 10.77 12.55 0.15
C CYS A 87 12.19 12.09 -0.23
N PRO A 88 12.73 12.50 -1.39
CA PRO A 88 14.14 12.32 -1.68
C PRO A 88 15.00 12.97 -0.60
N THR A 89 16.22 12.46 -0.44
CA THR A 89 17.17 12.97 0.56
C THR A 89 17.30 14.49 0.47
N ASP A 90 17.27 15.16 1.62
CA ASP A 90 17.44 16.59 1.80
C ASP A 90 16.38 17.53 1.20
N VAL A 91 15.33 17.04 0.54
CA VAL A 91 14.25 17.89 -0.01
C VAL A 91 13.47 18.59 1.09
N ILE A 92 13.21 17.90 2.22
CA ILE A 92 12.53 18.44 3.39
C ILE A 92 13.44 18.25 4.60
N LYS A 93 13.67 19.33 5.35
CA LYS A 93 14.49 19.24 6.58
C LYS A 93 13.64 18.83 7.80
N PRO A 94 14.22 18.14 8.81
CA PRO A 94 13.46 17.69 9.99
C PRO A 94 12.70 18.79 10.73
N LYS A 95 13.26 20.00 10.77
CA LYS A 95 12.65 21.20 11.44
C LYS A 95 11.41 21.73 10.71
N GLU A 96 11.22 21.37 9.46
CA GLU A 96 10.11 21.84 8.62
C GLU A 96 8.89 20.91 8.69
N VAL A 97 9.10 19.70 9.21
CA VAL A 97 8.07 18.68 9.29
C VAL A 97 7.05 19.05 10.37
N PRO A 98 5.74 19.08 10.02
CA PRO A 98 4.69 19.42 10.97
C PRO A 98 4.70 18.54 12.21
N TYR A 99 4.06 19.04 13.27
CA TYR A 99 3.93 18.31 14.51
C TYR A 99 3.29 16.94 14.29
N GLY A 100 3.81 15.94 14.94
CA GLY A 100 3.31 14.56 14.91
C GLY A 100 3.85 13.71 13.77
N TYR A 101 4.25 14.31 12.65
CA TYR A 101 4.78 13.57 11.49
C TYR A 101 6.23 13.14 11.70
N GLY A 102 6.54 11.92 11.25
CA GLY A 102 7.89 11.47 10.98
C GLY A 102 8.37 11.89 9.59
N LEU A 103 9.69 11.85 9.37
CA LEU A 103 10.33 12.13 8.09
C LEU A 103 11.13 10.92 7.64
N LEU A 104 10.90 10.51 6.41
CA LEU A 104 11.60 9.45 5.71
C LEU A 104 12.32 10.06 4.51
N TRP A 105 13.63 9.89 4.45
CA TRP A 105 14.42 10.21 3.27
C TRP A 105 14.65 8.97 2.43
N VAL A 106 14.60 9.14 1.13
CA VAL A 106 14.87 8.09 0.13
C VAL A 106 16.07 8.54 -0.70
N ASP A 107 17.11 7.72 -0.70
CA ASP A 107 18.30 7.95 -1.51
C ASP A 107 18.13 7.44 -2.96
N GLU A 108 19.14 7.62 -3.78
CA GLU A 108 19.18 7.19 -5.18
C GLU A 108 19.12 5.68 -5.39
N TYR A 109 19.38 4.89 -4.32
CA TYR A 109 19.30 3.42 -4.30
C TYR A 109 17.98 2.93 -3.70
N GLU A 110 16.99 3.81 -3.50
CA GLU A 110 15.70 3.52 -2.82
C GLU A 110 15.84 3.09 -1.35
N ASN A 111 16.98 3.33 -0.69
CA ASN A 111 17.10 3.08 0.74
C ASN A 111 16.34 4.13 1.54
N VAL A 112 15.59 3.67 2.55
CA VAL A 112 14.78 4.55 3.40
C VAL A 112 15.46 4.80 4.74
N THR A 113 15.76 6.06 5.04
CA THR A 113 16.29 6.50 6.33
C THR A 113 15.21 7.22 7.13
N ILE A 114 14.98 6.79 8.37
CA ILE A 114 14.08 7.50 9.31
C ILE A 114 14.83 8.65 9.93
N VAL A 115 14.64 9.87 9.41
CA VAL A 115 15.33 11.09 9.87
C VAL A 115 14.64 11.70 11.08
N LYS A 116 13.32 11.62 11.13
CA LYS A 116 12.50 12.06 12.27
C LYS A 116 11.49 10.98 12.59
N LYS A 117 11.41 10.57 13.86
CA LYS A 117 10.39 9.62 14.32
C LYS A 117 9.04 10.31 14.43
N PRO A 118 7.92 9.66 14.04
CA PRO A 118 6.59 10.20 14.25
C PRO A 118 6.17 10.10 15.73
N ILE A 119 5.23 10.93 16.12
CA ILE A 119 4.56 10.80 17.40
C ILE A 119 3.39 9.83 17.25
N LYS A 120 3.21 8.92 18.23
CA LYS A 120 2.05 8.02 18.22
C LYS A 120 0.78 8.82 18.54
N ASN A 121 -0.23 8.68 17.68
CA ASN A 121 -1.54 9.30 17.86
C ASN A 121 -2.59 8.23 18.17
N THR A 122 -3.74 8.66 18.70
CA THR A 122 -4.92 7.81 18.86
C THR A 122 -5.73 7.85 17.57
N ALA A 123 -5.83 6.72 16.89
CA ALA A 123 -6.61 6.59 15.66
C ALA A 123 -7.60 5.44 15.75
N ARG A 124 -8.67 5.50 14.94
CA ARG A 124 -9.65 4.40 14.85
C ARG A 124 -9.30 3.53 13.65
N LEU A 125 -8.92 2.27 13.92
CA LEU A 125 -8.56 1.31 12.87
C LEU A 125 -9.65 1.19 11.79
N LYS A 126 -10.92 1.16 12.19
CA LYS A 126 -12.08 1.02 11.29
C LYS A 126 -12.13 2.10 10.20
N THR A 127 -11.64 3.31 10.48
CA THR A 127 -11.76 4.45 9.55
C THR A 127 -11.09 4.19 8.20
N LEU A 128 -9.92 3.55 8.20
CA LEU A 128 -9.16 3.27 6.97
C LEU A 128 -9.21 1.81 6.52
N PHE A 129 -9.69 0.90 7.38
CA PHE A 129 -9.66 -0.51 7.10
C PHE A 129 -10.39 -0.89 5.80
N LYS A 130 -11.66 -0.49 5.65
CA LYS A 130 -12.49 -0.82 4.49
C LYS A 130 -11.92 -0.25 3.18
N THR A 131 -11.44 0.99 3.22
CA THR A 131 -10.86 1.64 2.04
C THR A 131 -9.50 1.05 1.67
N THR A 132 -8.65 0.74 2.67
CA THR A 132 -7.38 0.06 2.45
C THR A 132 -7.59 -1.32 1.82
N MET A 133 -8.55 -2.10 2.33
CA MET A 133 -8.92 -3.40 1.76
C MET A 133 -9.36 -3.29 0.29
N LYS A 134 -10.22 -2.33 -0.03
CA LYS A 134 -10.67 -2.11 -1.41
C LYS A 134 -9.51 -1.73 -2.34
N ASN A 135 -8.55 -0.98 -1.84
CA ASN A 135 -7.43 -0.49 -2.63
C ASN A 135 -6.28 -1.49 -2.75
N THR A 136 -6.25 -2.57 -1.97
CA THR A 136 -5.20 -3.60 -2.09
C THR A 136 -5.11 -4.14 -3.52
N ALA A 137 -6.24 -4.38 -4.17
CA ALA A 137 -6.27 -4.85 -5.54
C ALA A 137 -5.76 -3.80 -6.57
N LYS A 138 -6.06 -2.53 -6.35
CA LYS A 138 -5.55 -1.42 -7.18
C LYS A 138 -4.04 -1.24 -6.98
N THR A 139 -3.59 -1.25 -5.74
CA THR A 139 -2.17 -1.22 -5.36
C THR A 139 -1.37 -2.27 -6.10
N LEU A 140 -1.91 -3.47 -6.18
CA LEU A 140 -1.33 -4.58 -6.88
C LEU A 140 -1.05 -4.27 -8.34
N THR A 141 -2.09 -3.77 -9.02
CA THR A 141 -1.98 -3.45 -10.45
C THR A 141 -0.96 -2.35 -10.67
N ASN A 142 -1.01 -1.29 -9.86
CA ASN A 142 -0.10 -0.16 -9.99
C ASN A 142 1.35 -0.59 -9.75
N THR A 143 1.59 -1.43 -8.74
CA THR A 143 2.93 -1.98 -8.47
C THR A 143 3.44 -2.83 -9.63
N MET A 144 2.58 -3.66 -10.20
CA MET A 144 2.95 -4.49 -11.36
C MET A 144 3.26 -3.66 -12.60
N LEU A 145 2.45 -2.62 -12.86
CA LEU A 145 2.69 -1.72 -13.99
C LEU A 145 4.01 -0.97 -13.81
N TYR A 146 4.26 -0.44 -12.61
CA TYR A 146 5.51 0.23 -12.28
C TYR A 146 6.73 -0.67 -12.52
N HIS A 147 6.69 -1.92 -12.04
CA HIS A 147 7.80 -2.85 -12.28
C HIS A 147 7.95 -3.21 -13.76
N LYS A 148 6.87 -3.31 -14.51
CA LYS A 148 6.94 -3.54 -15.95
C LYS A 148 7.58 -2.37 -16.69
N GLU A 149 7.21 -1.15 -16.37
CA GLU A 149 7.75 0.07 -16.98
C GLU A 149 9.26 0.25 -16.67
N ASN A 150 9.70 -0.19 -15.49
CA ASN A 150 11.11 -0.07 -15.06
C ASN A 150 11.96 -1.34 -15.30
N SER A 151 11.36 -2.44 -15.79
CA SER A 151 12.04 -3.72 -16.01
C SER A 151 12.34 -4.01 -17.48
N GLU A 152 12.79 -3.04 -18.25
CA GLU A 152 13.41 -3.39 -19.54
C GLU A 152 14.72 -4.19 -19.38
N ASN A 153 15.22 -4.34 -18.16
CA ASN A 153 16.45 -5.09 -17.86
C ASN A 153 16.55 -5.64 -16.43
N LYS A 154 15.67 -6.53 -15.95
CA LYS A 154 16.09 -7.48 -14.90
C LYS A 154 15.00 -8.47 -14.49
N ASP A 155 15.45 -9.69 -14.22
CA ASP A 155 14.69 -10.82 -13.71
C ASP A 155 13.71 -10.49 -12.58
N GLU A 156 12.53 -11.10 -12.69
CA GLU A 156 11.43 -10.98 -11.75
C GLU A 156 11.89 -11.26 -10.30
N THR A 157 12.06 -10.21 -9.52
CA THR A 157 12.09 -10.36 -8.07
C THR A 157 10.70 -10.77 -7.62
N GLN A 158 10.49 -12.07 -7.50
CA GLN A 158 9.32 -12.62 -6.81
C GLN A 158 9.27 -12.00 -5.42
N GLY A 159 8.20 -11.25 -5.12
CA GLY A 159 7.98 -10.74 -3.78
C GLY A 159 8.08 -11.89 -2.78
N LYS A 160 8.92 -11.75 -1.74
CA LYS A 160 9.05 -12.74 -0.69
C LYS A 160 7.72 -12.85 0.06
N PHE A 161 6.99 -13.95 -0.16
CA PHE A 161 5.73 -14.24 0.50
C PHE A 161 5.96 -14.88 1.86
N SER A 162 5.02 -14.66 2.77
CA SER A 162 4.99 -15.42 4.03
C SER A 162 4.95 -16.91 3.70
N ARG A 163 5.95 -17.67 4.15
CA ARG A 163 6.10 -19.11 3.87
C ARG A 163 4.90 -19.97 4.34
N ASN A 164 4.02 -19.41 5.17
CA ASN A 164 2.87 -20.11 5.77
C ASN A 164 1.52 -19.55 5.33
N ALA A 165 1.44 -18.74 4.29
CA ALA A 165 0.18 -18.19 3.83
C ALA A 165 -0.60 -19.24 3.04
N LYS A 166 -1.76 -19.65 3.56
CA LYS A 166 -2.69 -20.55 2.87
C LYS A 166 -3.60 -19.82 1.89
N ILE A 167 -3.85 -18.54 2.12
CA ILE A 167 -4.67 -17.67 1.26
C ILE A 167 -3.76 -16.62 0.65
N LYS A 168 -3.84 -16.45 -0.67
CA LYS A 168 -3.02 -15.53 -1.44
C LYS A 168 -3.89 -14.62 -2.29
N LEU A 169 -3.57 -13.33 -2.31
CA LEU A 169 -4.10 -12.42 -3.33
C LEU A 169 -3.21 -12.52 -4.55
N ILE A 170 -3.81 -12.85 -5.69
CA ILE A 170 -3.10 -13.03 -6.96
C ILE A 170 -3.59 -12.08 -8.04
N ALA A 171 -2.75 -11.85 -9.02
CA ALA A 171 -3.15 -11.33 -10.33
C ALA A 171 -2.71 -12.30 -11.43
N VAL A 172 -3.59 -12.52 -12.36
CA VAL A 172 -3.36 -13.38 -13.51
C VAL A 172 -3.89 -12.70 -14.77
N ARG A 173 -3.14 -12.76 -15.87
CA ARG A 173 -3.55 -12.16 -17.13
C ARG A 173 -4.62 -13.03 -17.81
N CYS A 174 -5.78 -12.45 -18.09
CA CYS A 174 -6.83 -13.14 -18.81
C CYS A 174 -6.44 -13.35 -20.28
N PRO A 175 -6.47 -14.60 -20.81
CA PRO A 175 -6.12 -14.85 -22.20
C PRO A 175 -7.12 -14.27 -23.19
N ALA A 176 -8.40 -14.11 -22.79
CA ALA A 176 -9.44 -13.58 -23.65
C ALA A 176 -9.38 -12.04 -23.76
N CYS A 177 -9.49 -11.32 -22.65
CA CYS A 177 -9.57 -9.85 -22.67
C CYS A 177 -8.23 -9.14 -22.43
N LYS A 178 -7.14 -9.88 -22.20
CA LYS A 178 -5.77 -9.39 -21.94
C LYS A 178 -5.63 -8.53 -20.67
N LYS A 179 -6.70 -8.29 -19.91
CA LYS A 179 -6.69 -7.57 -18.63
C LYS A 179 -6.31 -8.51 -17.49
N TYR A 180 -5.85 -7.93 -16.37
CA TYR A 180 -5.55 -8.71 -15.18
C TYR A 180 -6.83 -9.00 -14.38
N ALA A 181 -7.10 -10.30 -14.17
CA ALA A 181 -8.03 -10.78 -13.17
C ALA A 181 -7.31 -10.84 -11.82
N LYS A 182 -7.98 -10.47 -10.76
CA LYS A 182 -7.45 -10.47 -9.39
C LYS A 182 -8.42 -11.20 -8.51
N ASP A 183 -7.88 -12.12 -7.69
CA ASP A 183 -8.71 -12.90 -6.80
C ASP A 183 -7.93 -13.38 -5.57
N LEU A 184 -8.67 -13.74 -4.53
CA LEU A 184 -8.14 -14.43 -3.37
C LEU A 184 -8.20 -15.93 -3.64
N ILE A 185 -7.08 -16.60 -3.55
CA ILE A 185 -7.01 -18.05 -3.77
C ILE A 185 -6.52 -18.77 -2.53
N TYR A 186 -6.99 -20.02 -2.35
CA TYR A 186 -6.38 -20.97 -1.44
C TYR A 186 -5.27 -21.72 -2.16
N GLU A 187 -4.05 -21.62 -1.64
CA GLU A 187 -2.90 -22.34 -2.17
C GLU A 187 -3.16 -23.84 -2.20
N GLY A 188 -2.94 -24.46 -3.36
CA GLY A 188 -3.16 -25.90 -3.58
C GLY A 188 -4.63 -26.35 -3.69
N LYS A 189 -5.61 -25.45 -3.54
CA LYS A 189 -7.04 -25.78 -3.66
C LYS A 189 -7.75 -25.05 -4.79
N THR A 190 -7.44 -23.77 -4.99
CA THR A 190 -8.07 -22.99 -6.07
C THR A 190 -7.29 -23.19 -7.35
N THR A 191 -7.94 -23.76 -8.36
CA THR A 191 -7.34 -24.06 -9.68
C THR A 191 -7.84 -23.13 -10.78
N VAL A 192 -8.95 -22.41 -10.56
CA VAL A 192 -9.59 -21.54 -11.55
C VAL A 192 -9.95 -20.19 -10.94
N VAL A 193 -9.78 -19.13 -11.71
CA VAL A 193 -10.19 -17.75 -11.36
C VAL A 193 -11.06 -17.19 -12.48
N LYS A 194 -12.15 -16.49 -12.11
CA LYS A 194 -13.05 -15.84 -13.08
C LYS A 194 -12.62 -14.39 -13.34
N CYS A 195 -12.43 -14.06 -14.61
CA CYS A 195 -12.22 -12.69 -15.04
C CYS A 195 -13.52 -11.89 -15.08
N LYS A 196 -13.44 -10.57 -15.00
CA LYS A 196 -14.62 -9.68 -15.19
C LYS A 196 -15.31 -9.87 -16.55
N CYS A 197 -14.60 -10.36 -17.58
CA CYS A 197 -15.18 -10.72 -18.87
C CYS A 197 -15.85 -12.10 -18.86
N LYS A 198 -16.05 -12.72 -17.69
CA LYS A 198 -16.63 -14.04 -17.45
C LYS A 198 -15.77 -15.23 -17.92
N ASN A 199 -14.62 -14.99 -18.55
CA ASN A 199 -13.69 -16.05 -18.92
C ASN A 199 -13.07 -16.69 -17.67
N GLU A 200 -13.02 -18.01 -17.64
CA GLU A 200 -12.33 -18.80 -16.61
C GLU A 200 -10.86 -18.94 -16.97
N ILE A 201 -10.00 -18.74 -15.99
CA ILE A 201 -8.55 -18.79 -16.15
C ILE A 201 -8.02 -19.94 -15.30
N ASP A 202 -7.47 -20.94 -15.96
CA ASP A 202 -6.82 -22.08 -15.33
C ASP A 202 -5.47 -21.64 -14.74
N LEU A 203 -5.36 -21.67 -13.42
CA LEU A 203 -4.16 -21.24 -12.70
C LEU A 203 -2.99 -22.21 -12.87
N THR A 204 -3.24 -23.45 -13.29
CA THR A 204 -2.17 -24.43 -13.54
C THR A 204 -1.37 -24.10 -14.79
N LYS A 205 -1.97 -23.34 -15.72
CA LYS A 205 -1.36 -22.94 -17.01
C LYS A 205 -1.01 -21.46 -17.07
N ALA A 206 -1.53 -20.67 -16.14
CA ALA A 206 -1.35 -19.22 -16.15
C ALA A 206 -0.15 -18.80 -15.29
N LYS A 207 0.58 -17.77 -15.76
CA LYS A 207 1.60 -17.12 -14.93
C LYS A 207 0.90 -16.34 -13.81
N ILE A 208 1.01 -16.86 -12.58
CA ILE A 208 0.43 -16.26 -11.38
C ILE A 208 1.44 -15.25 -10.81
N ARG A 209 0.95 -14.07 -10.47
CA ARG A 209 1.69 -13.04 -9.74
C ARG A 209 1.05 -12.86 -8.38
N GLU A 210 1.74 -13.31 -7.36
CA GLU A 210 1.32 -13.13 -5.97
C GLU A 210 1.74 -11.77 -5.44
N ILE A 211 0.90 -11.19 -4.58
CA ILE A 211 1.17 -9.86 -4.05
C ILE A 211 1.16 -9.81 -2.56
N THR A 212 0.21 -10.48 -1.94
CA THR A 212 0.10 -10.53 -0.49
C THR A 212 -0.34 -11.92 -0.09
N GLY A 213 0.41 -12.54 0.79
CA GLY A 213 -0.03 -13.78 1.43
C GLY A 213 -0.86 -13.45 2.68
N PHE A 214 -2.02 -14.09 2.81
CA PHE A 214 -2.87 -14.01 3.98
C PHE A 214 -2.84 -15.34 4.72
N ASN A 215 -2.63 -15.32 6.03
CA ASN A 215 -2.70 -16.49 6.89
C ASN A 215 -4.06 -16.56 7.62
N ASP A 216 -4.33 -17.69 8.28
CA ASP A 216 -5.61 -17.89 8.99
C ASP A 216 -5.85 -16.81 10.07
N THR A 217 -4.80 -16.32 10.71
CA THR A 217 -4.89 -15.24 11.70
C THR A 217 -5.33 -13.93 11.07
N PHE A 218 -4.84 -13.61 9.88
CA PHE A 218 -5.26 -12.44 9.11
C PHE A 218 -6.76 -12.53 8.78
N ILE A 219 -7.21 -13.68 8.27
CA ILE A 219 -8.62 -13.90 7.91
C ILE A 219 -9.54 -13.79 9.12
N LYS A 220 -9.18 -14.42 10.25
CA LYS A 220 -9.97 -14.32 11.50
C LYS A 220 -10.13 -12.88 11.96
N ARG A 221 -9.06 -12.06 11.86
CA ARG A 221 -9.10 -10.65 12.24
C ARG A 221 -9.92 -9.79 11.28
N ILE A 222 -9.83 -10.07 9.97
CA ILE A 222 -10.68 -9.41 8.97
C ILE A 222 -12.16 -9.68 9.27
N ASN A 223 -12.53 -10.92 9.51
CA ASN A 223 -13.91 -11.29 9.79
C ASN A 223 -14.42 -10.60 11.06
N LYS A 224 -13.63 -10.64 12.14
CA LYS A 224 -13.97 -9.91 13.37
C LYS A 224 -14.20 -8.41 13.14
N LEU A 225 -13.35 -7.74 12.35
CA LEU A 225 -13.53 -6.31 12.03
C LEU A 225 -14.75 -6.02 11.15
N LYS A 226 -15.19 -6.99 10.33
CA LYS A 226 -16.45 -6.87 9.58
C LYS A 226 -17.65 -6.95 10.50
N GLU A 227 -17.70 -7.95 11.39
CA GLU A 227 -18.78 -8.15 12.36
C GLU A 227 -18.95 -6.96 13.32
N GLU A 228 -17.85 -6.34 13.75
CA GLU A 228 -17.87 -5.14 14.59
C GLU A 228 -18.23 -3.86 13.83
N GLY A 229 -18.35 -3.90 12.51
CA GLY A 229 -18.57 -2.75 11.62
C GLY A 229 -19.99 -2.61 11.09
N GLU A 230 -20.83 -3.63 11.33
CA GLU A 230 -22.27 -3.63 11.10
C GLU A 230 -23.00 -3.14 12.35
#